data_08be912d7f4e29ed35d276c125dba85b
#
_entry.id   08be912d7f4e29ed35d276c125dba85b
#
_cell.length_a   1.000
_cell.length_b   1.000
_cell.length_c   1.000
_cell.angle_alpha   90.00
_cell.angle_beta   90.00
_cell.angle_gamma   90.00
#
_symmetry.space_group_name_H-M   'P 1'
#
loop_
_entity.id
_entity.type
_entity.pdbx_description
1 polymer ?
#
loop_
_entity_poly.entity_id
_entity_poly.type
_entity_poly.pdbx_seq_one_letter_code
_entity_poly.pdbx_strand_id
1 'polypeptide(L)'
;IAIFREQPFESSVIAVSSLAGETSVPFQAVYGASKAYVSTLMRALSVELAGTGVSVGSFAPGGIDTDMAALSDLKWGRLGLMDVDRCAAHAVHALVYRQSFAIPGMGNQLTYLASRVLPRSLVNRIAALPYRRP
;
A
#
# COMPACT_ATOMS: atom_id res chain seq x y z
N ILE A 1 -5.02 -19.84 3.63
CA ILE A 1 -6.37 -19.76 3.04
C ILE A 1 -7.19 -21.01 3.36
N ALA A 2 -6.66 -22.22 3.13
CA ALA A 2 -7.40 -23.46 3.41
C ALA A 2 -7.97 -23.49 4.84
N ILE A 3 -7.13 -23.26 5.85
CA ILE A 3 -7.52 -23.20 7.26
C ILE A 3 -8.64 -22.19 7.51
N PHE A 4 -8.62 -21.03 6.89
CA PHE A 4 -9.65 -20.00 7.06
C PHE A 4 -11.00 -20.40 6.45
N ARG A 5 -11.01 -21.22 5.39
CA ARG A 5 -12.25 -21.71 4.76
C ARG A 5 -12.96 -22.77 5.61
N GLU A 6 -12.25 -23.44 6.50
CA GLU A 6 -12.78 -24.47 7.40
C GLU A 6 -13.32 -23.90 8.71
N GLN A 7 -13.12 -22.60 8.95
CA GLN A 7 -13.63 -21.96 10.16
C GLN A 7 -15.15 -21.74 10.07
N PRO A 8 -15.88 -21.89 11.20
CA PRO A 8 -17.31 -21.65 11.27
C PRO A 8 -17.70 -20.17 11.25
N PHE A 9 -16.74 -19.27 11.13
CA PHE A 9 -16.91 -17.82 11.11
C PHE A 9 -16.19 -17.20 9.93
N GLU A 10 -16.63 -16.02 9.54
CA GLU A 10 -16.01 -15.25 8.47
C GLU A 10 -14.59 -14.79 8.87
N SER A 11 -13.66 -14.98 7.96
CA SER A 11 -12.25 -14.66 8.16
C SER A 11 -11.79 -13.50 7.26
N SER A 12 -10.83 -12.72 7.72
CA SER A 12 -10.23 -11.64 6.93
C SER A 12 -8.70 -11.67 7.01
N VAL A 13 -8.06 -11.47 5.87
CA VAL A 13 -6.60 -11.36 5.75
C VAL A 13 -6.25 -10.10 4.97
N ILE A 14 -5.35 -9.30 5.48
CA ILE A 14 -4.83 -8.13 4.78
C ILE A 14 -3.31 -8.24 4.62
N ALA A 15 -2.81 -8.03 3.42
CA ALA A 15 -1.38 -7.94 3.17
C ALA A 15 -0.94 -6.49 3.07
N VAL A 16 0.15 -6.15 3.78
CA VAL A 16 0.71 -4.80 3.76
C VAL A 16 1.60 -4.63 2.53
N SER A 17 1.09 -3.90 1.56
CA SER A 17 1.80 -3.45 0.37
C SER A 17 2.43 -2.07 0.61
N SER A 18 2.40 -1.19 -0.36
CA SER A 18 2.87 0.20 -0.30
C SER A 18 2.28 1.00 -1.45
N LEU A 19 2.15 2.30 -1.29
CA LEU A 19 1.84 3.22 -2.39
C LEU A 19 2.91 3.13 -3.50
N ALA A 20 4.16 2.80 -3.17
CA ALA A 20 5.23 2.53 -4.14
C ALA A 20 4.98 1.29 -5.01
N GLY A 21 4.11 0.36 -4.58
CA GLY A 21 3.65 -0.76 -5.40
C GLY A 21 2.51 -0.40 -6.35
N GLU A 22 1.85 0.73 -6.10
CA GLU A 22 0.75 1.24 -6.92
C GLU A 22 1.21 2.26 -7.96
N THR A 23 2.34 2.90 -7.71
CA THR A 23 2.95 3.91 -8.54
C THR A 23 4.42 3.57 -8.78
N SER A 24 4.96 3.93 -9.94
CA SER A 24 6.40 3.76 -10.18
C SER A 24 7.18 4.77 -9.36
N VAL A 25 8.10 4.31 -8.51
CA VAL A 25 8.98 5.16 -7.73
C VAL A 25 10.44 4.92 -8.17
N PRO A 26 11.06 5.84 -8.94
CA PRO A 26 12.46 5.73 -9.29
C PRO A 26 13.35 5.64 -8.05
N PHE A 27 14.47 4.94 -8.15
CA PHE A 27 15.41 4.62 -7.06
C PHE A 27 14.89 3.62 -6.02
N GLN A 28 13.63 3.17 -6.16
CA GLN A 28 13.02 2.11 -5.36
C GLN A 28 12.44 0.97 -6.23
N ALA A 29 13.05 0.68 -7.37
CA ALA A 29 12.50 -0.22 -8.37
C ALA A 29 12.19 -1.63 -7.82
N VAL A 30 13.13 -2.25 -7.12
CA VAL A 30 12.97 -3.60 -6.56
C VAL A 30 11.89 -3.60 -5.46
N TYR A 31 11.93 -2.61 -4.56
CA TYR A 31 10.93 -2.45 -3.53
C TYR A 31 9.53 -2.25 -4.12
N GLY A 32 9.37 -1.31 -5.06
CA GLY A 32 8.11 -1.06 -5.73
C GLY A 32 7.57 -2.30 -6.45
N ALA A 33 8.43 -3.03 -7.17
CA ALA A 33 8.05 -4.27 -7.85
C ALA A 33 7.59 -5.35 -6.86
N SER A 34 8.28 -5.53 -5.72
CA SER A 34 7.89 -6.48 -4.69
C SER A 34 6.51 -6.14 -4.10
N LYS A 35 6.23 -4.86 -3.87
CA LYS A 35 4.95 -4.40 -3.33
C LYS A 35 3.83 -4.44 -4.37
N ALA A 36 4.13 -4.21 -5.64
CA ALA A 36 3.19 -4.41 -6.75
C ALA A 36 2.77 -5.88 -6.89
N TYR A 37 3.72 -6.81 -6.72
CA TYR A 37 3.39 -8.24 -6.67
C TYR A 37 2.37 -8.54 -5.57
N VAL A 38 2.59 -8.08 -4.34
CA VAL A 38 1.67 -8.28 -3.21
C VAL A 38 0.29 -7.70 -3.54
N SER A 39 0.21 -6.47 -4.03
CA SER A 39 -1.07 -5.84 -4.37
C SER A 39 -1.82 -6.60 -5.46
N THR A 40 -1.12 -7.04 -6.50
CA THR A 40 -1.73 -7.78 -7.61
C THR A 40 -2.24 -9.13 -7.16
N LEU A 41 -1.44 -9.86 -6.36
CA LEU A 41 -1.81 -11.15 -5.79
C LEU A 41 -3.09 -11.03 -4.94
N MET A 42 -3.13 -10.07 -4.02
CA MET A 42 -4.27 -9.91 -3.11
C MET A 42 -5.55 -9.49 -3.86
N ARG A 43 -5.43 -8.67 -4.91
CA ARG A 43 -6.58 -8.32 -5.75
C ARG A 43 -7.14 -9.53 -6.51
N ALA A 44 -6.28 -10.37 -7.08
CA ALA A 44 -6.71 -11.59 -7.74
C ALA A 44 -7.40 -12.53 -6.76
N LEU A 45 -6.76 -12.80 -5.61
CA LEU A 45 -7.33 -13.65 -4.56
C LEU A 45 -8.65 -13.12 -3.99
N SER A 46 -8.84 -11.80 -3.95
CA SER A 46 -10.12 -11.22 -3.46
C SER A 46 -11.31 -11.60 -4.33
N VAL A 47 -11.08 -11.77 -5.63
CA VAL A 47 -12.10 -12.23 -6.58
C VAL A 47 -12.27 -13.75 -6.51
N GLU A 48 -11.17 -14.50 -6.46
CA GLU A 48 -11.19 -15.98 -6.40
C GLU A 48 -11.85 -16.50 -5.13
N LEU A 49 -11.77 -15.77 -4.02
CA LEU A 49 -12.33 -16.14 -2.73
C LEU A 49 -13.72 -15.54 -2.46
N ALA A 50 -14.29 -14.83 -3.42
CA ALA A 50 -15.63 -14.27 -3.27
C ALA A 50 -16.65 -15.38 -2.96
N GLY A 51 -17.48 -15.17 -1.94
CA GLY A 51 -18.52 -16.12 -1.50
C GLY A 51 -18.00 -17.29 -0.65
N THR A 52 -16.70 -17.37 -0.33
CA THR A 52 -16.14 -18.46 0.48
C THR A 52 -16.14 -18.19 1.99
N GLY A 53 -16.62 -17.02 2.44
CA GLY A 53 -16.49 -16.59 3.83
C GLY A 53 -15.11 -15.99 4.17
N VAL A 54 -14.11 -16.09 3.27
CA VAL A 54 -12.78 -15.54 3.45
C VAL A 54 -12.63 -14.25 2.64
N SER A 55 -12.35 -13.14 3.31
CA SER A 55 -11.99 -11.87 2.68
C SER A 55 -10.47 -11.72 2.66
N VAL A 56 -9.93 -11.29 1.53
CA VAL A 56 -8.53 -10.90 1.43
C VAL A 56 -8.41 -9.51 0.81
N GLY A 57 -7.42 -8.75 1.26
CA GLY A 57 -7.21 -7.40 0.77
C GLY A 57 -5.76 -6.96 0.84
N SER A 58 -5.43 -5.86 0.17
CA SER A 58 -4.14 -5.20 0.27
C SER A 58 -4.28 -3.82 0.89
N PHE A 59 -3.38 -3.51 1.81
CA PHE A 59 -3.23 -2.21 2.45
C PHE A 59 -1.97 -1.54 1.92
N ALA A 60 -2.11 -0.41 1.26
CA ALA A 60 -1.03 0.28 0.56
C ALA A 60 -0.74 1.67 1.19
N PRO A 61 -0.02 1.72 2.32
CA PRO A 61 0.35 2.99 2.93
C PRO A 61 1.37 3.75 2.09
N GLY A 62 1.40 5.07 2.26
CA GLY A 62 2.50 5.93 1.85
C GLY A 62 3.66 5.88 2.83
N GLY A 63 4.40 6.96 2.97
CA GLY A 63 5.47 7.07 3.97
C GLY A 63 4.90 7.01 5.39
N ILE A 64 5.51 6.19 6.23
CA ILE A 64 5.19 6.03 7.66
C ILE A 64 6.41 6.46 8.47
N ASP A 65 6.20 7.14 9.59
CA ASP A 65 7.26 7.58 10.48
C ASP A 65 7.82 6.43 11.31
N THR A 66 8.75 5.69 10.73
CA THR A 66 9.42 4.51 11.29
C THR A 66 10.93 4.67 11.24
N ASP A 67 11.66 3.80 11.96
CA ASP A 67 13.12 3.73 11.88
C ASP A 67 13.61 3.44 10.46
N MET A 68 12.87 2.68 9.68
CA MET A 68 13.16 2.44 8.26
C MET A 68 13.08 3.72 7.44
N ALA A 69 12.14 4.61 7.74
CA ALA A 69 12.05 5.93 7.09
C ALA A 69 13.20 6.83 7.50
N ALA A 70 13.67 6.75 8.75
CA ALA A 70 14.81 7.50 9.25
C ALA A 70 16.14 7.09 8.55
N LEU A 71 16.25 5.82 8.12
CA LEU A 71 17.39 5.31 7.35
C LEU A 71 17.33 5.68 5.87
N SER A 72 16.22 6.20 5.39
CA SER A 72 16.08 6.65 4.00
C SER A 72 16.58 8.07 3.84
N ASP A 73 17.52 8.30 2.89
CA ASP A 73 18.05 9.64 2.51
C ASP A 73 16.97 10.49 1.81
N LEU A 74 15.79 10.62 2.40
CA LEU A 74 14.73 11.46 1.85
C LEU A 74 15.05 12.93 2.07
N LYS A 75 15.14 13.72 1.01
CA LYS A 75 15.44 15.17 1.07
C LYS A 75 14.48 15.97 1.96
N TRP A 76 13.28 15.47 2.15
CA TRP A 76 12.21 16.18 2.84
C TRP A 76 12.05 15.69 4.29
N GLY A 77 12.94 14.82 4.76
CA GLY A 77 12.93 14.29 6.12
C GLY A 77 11.58 13.61 6.45
N ARG A 78 11.10 13.86 7.66
CA ARG A 78 9.84 13.29 8.17
C ARG A 78 8.57 14.05 7.74
N LEU A 79 8.70 15.09 6.93
CA LEU A 79 7.55 15.89 6.51
C LEU A 79 6.59 15.07 5.65
N GLY A 80 5.33 14.99 6.06
CA GLY A 80 4.28 14.25 5.33
C GLY A 80 4.24 12.75 5.62
N LEU A 81 5.07 12.24 6.53
CA LEU A 81 4.95 10.86 7.00
C LEU A 81 3.73 10.71 7.89
N MET A 82 3.07 9.54 7.79
CA MET A 82 1.96 9.20 8.66
C MET A 82 2.51 8.62 9.98
N ASP A 83 1.91 8.99 11.09
CA ASP A 83 2.17 8.36 12.38
C ASP A 83 1.89 6.85 12.34
N VAL A 84 2.71 6.07 13.06
CA VAL A 84 2.65 4.59 13.06
C VAL A 84 1.33 4.09 13.60
N ASP A 85 0.86 4.63 14.75
CA ASP A 85 -0.37 4.17 15.40
C ASP A 85 -1.59 4.50 14.55
N ARG A 86 -1.58 5.68 13.94
CA ARG A 86 -2.61 6.08 12.97
C ARG A 86 -2.64 5.16 11.75
N CYS A 87 -1.48 4.80 11.23
CA CYS A 87 -1.38 3.86 10.11
C CYS A 87 -1.92 2.47 10.50
N ALA A 88 -1.53 1.98 11.69
CA ALA A 88 -2.00 0.71 12.22
C ALA A 88 -3.53 0.70 12.41
N ALA A 89 -4.10 1.79 12.96
CA ALA A 89 -5.55 1.91 13.10
C ALA A 89 -6.28 1.82 11.75
N HIS A 90 -5.75 2.45 10.70
CA HIS A 90 -6.29 2.32 9.35
C HIS A 90 -6.19 0.89 8.81
N ALA A 91 -5.10 0.18 9.09
CA ALA A 91 -4.93 -1.21 8.66
C ALA A 91 -5.94 -2.14 9.36
N VAL A 92 -6.11 -1.98 10.68
CA VAL A 92 -7.13 -2.72 11.45
C VAL A 92 -8.54 -2.40 10.96
N HIS A 93 -8.84 -1.14 10.69
CA HIS A 93 -10.12 -0.75 10.10
C HIS A 93 -10.35 -1.46 8.75
N ALA A 94 -9.35 -1.45 7.85
CA ALA A 94 -9.44 -2.13 6.57
C ALA A 94 -9.67 -3.64 6.72
N LEU A 95 -9.02 -4.28 7.70
CA LEU A 95 -9.19 -5.69 8.04
C LEU A 95 -10.61 -5.99 8.55
N VAL A 96 -11.10 -5.22 9.53
CA VAL A 96 -12.41 -5.41 10.17
C VAL A 96 -13.55 -5.19 9.16
N TYR A 97 -13.43 -4.14 8.33
CA TYR A 97 -14.43 -3.83 7.30
C TYR A 97 -14.21 -4.60 5.99
N ARG A 98 -13.30 -5.59 5.99
CA ARG A 98 -13.08 -6.54 4.89
C ARG A 98 -12.80 -5.84 3.54
N GLN A 99 -12.06 -4.74 3.59
CA GLN A 99 -11.73 -3.97 2.39
C GLN A 99 -10.73 -4.76 1.52
N SER A 100 -11.08 -4.97 0.25
CA SER A 100 -10.18 -5.63 -0.72
C SER A 100 -8.97 -4.78 -1.08
N PHE A 101 -9.09 -3.44 -0.93
CA PHE A 101 -8.01 -2.49 -1.16
C PHE A 101 -8.19 -1.24 -0.30
N ALA A 102 -7.12 -0.82 0.37
CA ALA A 102 -7.14 0.39 1.19
C ALA A 102 -5.84 1.19 1.08
N ILE A 103 -5.97 2.51 0.97
CA ILE A 103 -4.87 3.48 1.03
C ILE A 103 -5.17 4.47 2.16
N PRO A 104 -4.35 4.50 3.23
CA PRO A 104 -4.59 5.40 4.34
C PRO A 104 -4.16 6.84 4.01
N GLY A 105 -4.98 7.80 4.44
CA GLY A 105 -4.72 9.23 4.32
C GLY A 105 -5.09 9.83 2.96
N MET A 106 -5.78 10.98 3.01
CA MET A 106 -6.29 11.66 1.81
C MET A 106 -5.17 12.05 0.83
N GLY A 107 -4.02 12.51 1.33
CA GLY A 107 -2.87 12.85 0.47
C GLY A 107 -2.36 11.65 -0.34
N ASN A 108 -2.29 10.48 0.28
CA ASN A 108 -1.90 9.24 -0.40
C ASN A 108 -2.95 8.79 -1.44
N GLN A 109 -4.23 8.94 -1.11
CA GLN A 109 -5.33 8.64 -2.04
C GLN A 109 -5.30 9.57 -3.26
N LEU A 110 -5.07 10.87 -3.05
CA LEU A 110 -4.93 11.84 -4.14
C LEU A 110 -3.71 11.54 -5.01
N THR A 111 -2.58 11.18 -4.39
CA THR A 111 -1.36 10.76 -5.11
C THR A 111 -1.64 9.53 -5.98
N TYR A 112 -2.32 8.54 -5.42
CA TYR A 112 -2.73 7.34 -6.17
C TYR A 112 -3.65 7.70 -7.35
N LEU A 113 -4.68 8.49 -7.13
CA LEU A 113 -5.61 8.90 -8.20
C LEU A 113 -4.88 9.71 -9.28
N ALA A 114 -4.03 10.65 -8.89
CA ALA A 114 -3.22 11.42 -9.83
C ALA A 114 -2.32 10.52 -10.67
N SER A 115 -1.70 9.49 -10.07
CA SER A 115 -0.87 8.53 -10.78
C SER A 115 -1.62 7.69 -11.82
N ARG A 116 -2.93 7.56 -11.68
CA ARG A 116 -3.80 6.83 -12.63
C ARG A 116 -4.24 7.67 -13.82
N VAL A 117 -4.28 9.00 -13.65
CA VAL A 117 -4.77 9.93 -14.68
C VAL A 117 -3.62 10.60 -15.43
N LEU A 118 -2.54 10.92 -14.74
CA LEU A 118 -1.40 11.63 -15.32
C LEU A 118 -0.52 10.70 -16.19
N PRO A 119 0.16 11.25 -17.21
CA PRO A 119 1.14 10.49 -17.98
C PRO A 119 2.22 9.90 -17.08
N ARG A 120 2.55 8.62 -17.27
CA ARG A 120 3.54 7.88 -16.46
C ARG A 120 4.90 8.57 -16.38
N SER A 121 5.33 9.21 -17.47
CA SER A 121 6.58 9.97 -17.51
C SER A 121 6.59 11.15 -16.53
N LEU A 122 5.47 11.83 -16.37
CA LEU A 122 5.32 12.93 -15.42
C LEU A 122 5.29 12.40 -13.99
N VAL A 123 4.51 11.36 -13.72
CA VAL A 123 4.45 10.69 -12.41
C VAL A 123 5.85 10.26 -11.97
N ASN A 124 6.60 9.59 -12.84
CA ASN A 124 7.95 9.13 -12.53
C ASN A 124 8.92 10.29 -12.25
N ARG A 125 8.81 11.41 -12.99
CA ARG A 125 9.65 12.60 -12.74
C ARG A 125 9.38 13.20 -11.37
N ILE A 126 8.11 13.34 -11.01
CA ILE A 126 7.68 13.88 -9.69
C ILE A 126 8.11 12.92 -8.57
N ALA A 127 7.84 11.63 -8.72
CA ALA A 127 8.18 10.62 -7.73
C ALA A 127 9.71 10.47 -7.51
N ALA A 128 10.53 10.87 -8.49
CA ALA A 128 11.98 10.86 -8.38
C ALA A 128 12.54 12.02 -7.54
N LEU A 129 11.79 13.13 -7.36
CA LEU A 129 12.32 14.35 -6.73
C LEU A 129 12.85 14.14 -5.30
N PRO A 130 12.16 13.37 -4.41
CA PRO A 130 12.64 13.13 -3.05
C PRO A 130 13.95 12.32 -2.98
N TYR A 131 14.27 11.54 -4.02
CA TYR A 131 15.38 10.59 -4.06
C TYR A 131 16.57 11.04 -4.92
N ARG A 132 16.45 12.16 -5.65
CA ARG A 132 17.55 12.69 -6.45
C ARG A 132 18.64 13.18 -5.51
N ARG A 133 19.80 12.55 -5.56
CA ARG A 133 21.03 13.11 -4.99
C ARG A 133 21.47 14.31 -5.85
N PRO A 134 22.05 15.36 -5.24
CA PRO A 134 22.63 16.49 -5.98
C PRO A 134 23.76 16.02 -6.90
#